data_110e5147b72fb5ab58f21d530e6f5959
#
_entry.id   110e5147b72fb5ab58f21d530e6f5959
#
_cell.length_a   1.000
_cell.length_b   1.000
_cell.length_c   1.000
_cell.angle_alpha   90.00
_cell.angle_beta   90.00
_cell.angle_gamma   90.00
#
_symmetry.space_group_name_H-M   'P 1'
#
loop_
_entity.id
_entity.type
_entity.pdbx_description
1 polymer ?
#
loop_
_entity_poly.entity_id
_entity_poly.type
_entity_poly.pdbx_seq_one_letter_code
_entity_poly.pdbx_strand_id
1 'polypeptide(L)'
;MSRARIGSLLLALLLPPLSAAAENSHEPIVAGYVFPQDAALQPGQIDAHRLTRVNYAFANIKAGRMVTGFASDAANFAFLTGLRKQNPELTVLVSVGGWLWSTNFSDVSLTADSRKVFIHSVMEFLQRYDLDGLDIDWEYPGMAGSGHPFRAVDKQNFTQLLKELRKQFDEESSKNGRRLYLTIAAGSSDDYLAHTEMKKVQRYVDTVNLMAYDYVEPGSDPLTGNHAPLFIDPADARNYSADASVKAFERAGVPAGKILLGVPFYGHVWGQVPDIDHGLMEPGKAVPGAYSTYHAIVDTMLNQGYVRYWDQAASVPYLYNPEKHIFVSYEDPESLAAKCRYVLTQKLGGVMFWEYSGDSAEALLGTIQQSLSATSGQGQPAQ
;
A
#
# COMPACT_ATOMS: atom_id res chain seq x y z
N MET A 1 75.75 -27.10 -41.32
CA MET A 1 75.07 -25.80 -41.07
C MET A 1 73.55 -26.02 -40.99
N SER A 2 73.01 -26.23 -39.81
CA SER A 2 71.57 -26.53 -39.62
C SER A 2 70.92 -25.35 -38.91
N ARG A 3 69.90 -24.80 -39.56
CA ARG A 3 69.09 -23.66 -39.00
C ARG A 3 67.88 -24.24 -38.23
N ALA A 4 67.90 -24.09 -36.94
CA ALA A 4 66.71 -24.36 -36.10
C ALA A 4 65.68 -23.27 -36.29
N ARG A 5 64.41 -23.64 -36.58
CA ARG A 5 63.23 -22.75 -36.57
C ARG A 5 62.56 -22.86 -35.18
N ILE A 6 62.54 -21.73 -34.49
CA ILE A 6 61.77 -21.56 -33.24
C ILE A 6 60.32 -21.22 -33.62
N GLY A 7 59.42 -22.14 -33.33
CA GLY A 7 57.97 -21.87 -33.46
C GLY A 7 57.43 -21.26 -32.19
N SER A 8 56.91 -20.02 -32.28
CA SER A 8 56.19 -19.36 -31.19
C SER A 8 54.78 -19.90 -31.09
N LEU A 9 54.46 -20.53 -29.97
CA LEU A 9 53.10 -21.00 -29.65
C LEU A 9 52.36 -19.83 -28.97
N LEU A 10 51.39 -19.21 -29.67
CA LEU A 10 50.47 -18.26 -29.06
C LEU A 10 49.40 -19.04 -28.26
N LEU A 11 49.46 -18.91 -26.97
CA LEU A 11 48.44 -19.43 -26.05
C LEU A 11 47.28 -18.40 -25.97
N ALA A 12 46.18 -18.66 -26.66
CA ALA A 12 44.96 -17.84 -26.56
C ALA A 12 44.25 -18.20 -25.25
N LEU A 13 44.30 -17.30 -24.29
CA LEU A 13 43.47 -17.33 -23.08
C LEU A 13 42.00 -17.05 -23.45
N LEU A 14 41.19 -18.10 -23.52
CA LEU A 14 39.74 -18.00 -23.55
C LEU A 14 39.24 -17.62 -22.16
N LEU A 15 38.92 -16.34 -21.96
CA LEU A 15 38.12 -15.89 -20.81
C LEU A 15 36.68 -16.40 -20.97
N PRO A 16 36.10 -17.05 -19.95
CA PRO A 16 34.69 -17.41 -20.02
C PRO A 16 33.82 -16.13 -20.04
N PRO A 17 32.69 -16.14 -20.77
CA PRO A 17 31.80 -15.00 -20.78
C PRO A 17 31.31 -14.76 -19.35
N LEU A 18 31.40 -13.52 -18.87
CA LEU A 18 30.69 -13.08 -17.67
C LEU A 18 29.20 -13.36 -17.93
N SER A 19 28.68 -14.39 -17.26
CA SER A 19 27.25 -14.59 -17.14
C SER A 19 26.70 -13.36 -16.40
N ALA A 20 26.03 -12.47 -17.13
CA ALA A 20 25.20 -11.46 -16.51
C ALA A 20 24.17 -12.24 -15.67
N ALA A 21 24.29 -12.14 -14.35
CA ALA A 21 23.23 -12.62 -13.47
C ALA A 21 21.95 -11.96 -13.95
N ALA A 22 20.98 -12.74 -14.40
CA ALA A 22 19.65 -12.23 -14.69
C ALA A 22 19.17 -11.58 -13.40
N GLU A 23 19.07 -10.24 -13.38
CA GLU A 23 18.33 -9.57 -12.34
C GLU A 23 16.93 -10.19 -12.39
N ASN A 24 16.56 -10.92 -11.34
CA ASN A 24 15.19 -11.37 -11.16
C ASN A 24 14.33 -10.12 -11.06
N SER A 25 13.83 -9.65 -12.18
CA SER A 25 12.83 -8.59 -12.24
C SER A 25 11.54 -9.20 -11.69
N HIS A 26 11.34 -9.12 -10.38
CA HIS A 26 10.03 -9.35 -9.80
C HIS A 26 9.07 -8.32 -10.42
N GLU A 27 8.01 -8.82 -11.05
CA GLU A 27 6.94 -7.94 -11.49
C GLU A 27 6.38 -7.17 -10.29
N PRO A 28 6.13 -5.85 -10.44
CA PRO A 28 5.61 -5.05 -9.34
C PRO A 28 4.27 -5.59 -8.82
N ILE A 29 4.11 -5.64 -7.51
CA ILE A 29 2.87 -6.06 -6.86
C ILE A 29 1.80 -4.97 -7.08
N VAL A 30 0.59 -5.38 -7.46
CA VAL A 30 -0.62 -4.55 -7.44
C VAL A 30 -1.54 -5.11 -6.37
N ALA A 31 -1.56 -4.48 -5.20
CA ALA A 31 -2.34 -4.91 -4.05
C ALA A 31 -3.57 -4.02 -3.85
N GLY A 32 -4.77 -4.59 -4.00
CA GLY A 32 -6.02 -3.86 -3.74
C GLY A 32 -6.60 -4.19 -2.37
N TYR A 33 -6.90 -3.17 -1.57
CA TYR A 33 -7.76 -3.34 -0.40
C TYR A 33 -9.21 -3.43 -0.87
N VAL A 34 -9.95 -4.40 -0.32
CA VAL A 34 -11.36 -4.64 -0.62
C VAL A 34 -12.15 -4.55 0.67
N PHE A 35 -13.00 -3.53 0.79
CA PHE A 35 -13.73 -3.19 2.00
C PHE A 35 -15.26 -3.17 1.76
N PRO A 36 -15.92 -4.32 1.61
CA PRO A 36 -17.33 -4.39 1.27
C PRO A 36 -18.24 -4.17 2.49
N GLN A 37 -17.71 -4.11 3.71
CA GLN A 37 -18.49 -4.05 4.96
C GLN A 37 -19.51 -5.22 5.02
N ASP A 38 -20.78 -4.94 5.28
CA ASP A 38 -21.83 -5.96 5.32
C ASP A 38 -22.33 -6.41 3.93
N ALA A 39 -21.84 -5.81 2.85
CA ALA A 39 -22.23 -6.21 1.50
C ALA A 39 -21.56 -7.53 1.07
N ALA A 40 -22.30 -8.39 0.42
CA ALA A 40 -21.77 -9.57 -0.22
C ALA A 40 -21.19 -9.20 -1.60
N LEU A 41 -19.94 -9.56 -1.86
CA LEU A 41 -19.30 -9.39 -3.17
C LEU A 41 -20.02 -10.22 -4.25
N GLN A 42 -20.18 -9.64 -5.42
CA GLN A 42 -20.88 -10.25 -6.54
C GLN A 42 -19.89 -10.57 -7.70
N PRO A 43 -20.19 -11.59 -8.51
CA PRO A 43 -19.42 -11.88 -9.72
C PRO A 43 -19.27 -10.65 -10.61
N GLY A 44 -18.04 -10.39 -11.07
CA GLY A 44 -17.71 -9.26 -11.92
C GLY A 44 -17.35 -7.96 -11.18
N GLN A 45 -17.47 -7.92 -9.85
CA GLN A 45 -17.05 -6.73 -9.08
C GLN A 45 -15.54 -6.60 -8.89
N ILE A 46 -14.81 -7.70 -8.98
CA ILE A 46 -13.34 -7.71 -8.82
C ILE A 46 -12.75 -8.37 -10.06
N ASP A 47 -11.90 -7.63 -10.80
CA ASP A 47 -11.10 -8.19 -11.90
C ASP A 47 -9.82 -8.81 -11.35
N ALA A 48 -9.82 -10.13 -11.19
CA ALA A 48 -8.70 -10.88 -10.66
C ALA A 48 -7.42 -10.77 -11.52
N HIS A 49 -7.56 -10.51 -12.84
CA HIS A 49 -6.42 -10.40 -13.75
C HIS A 49 -5.65 -9.08 -13.60
N ARG A 50 -6.26 -8.11 -12.95
CA ARG A 50 -5.66 -6.81 -12.70
C ARG A 50 -4.97 -6.68 -11.34
N LEU A 51 -5.00 -7.74 -10.54
CA LEU A 51 -4.41 -7.76 -9.19
C LEU A 51 -3.40 -8.88 -9.06
N THR A 52 -2.34 -8.64 -8.31
CA THR A 52 -1.46 -9.70 -7.80
C THR A 52 -1.83 -10.08 -6.37
N ARG A 53 -2.49 -9.17 -5.65
CA ARG A 53 -2.92 -9.38 -4.26
C ARG A 53 -4.23 -8.65 -3.95
N VAL A 54 -5.06 -9.32 -3.17
CA VAL A 54 -6.20 -8.73 -2.47
C VAL A 54 -5.93 -8.75 -0.98
N ASN A 55 -6.10 -7.60 -0.32
CA ASN A 55 -6.15 -7.48 1.13
C ASN A 55 -7.61 -7.21 1.53
N TYR A 56 -8.30 -8.23 2.05
CA TYR A 56 -9.68 -8.08 2.52
C TYR A 56 -9.74 -7.30 3.83
N ALA A 57 -10.42 -6.20 3.87
CA ALA A 57 -10.58 -5.33 5.04
C ALA A 57 -12.00 -5.46 5.61
N PHE A 58 -12.23 -5.74 6.89
CA PHE A 58 -11.26 -6.10 7.90
C PHE A 58 -11.75 -7.27 8.75
N ALA A 59 -10.84 -8.13 9.20
CA ALA A 59 -11.10 -8.93 10.38
C ALA A 59 -10.92 -8.07 11.65
N ASN A 60 -11.50 -8.50 12.75
CA ASN A 60 -11.45 -7.81 14.04
C ASN A 60 -10.76 -8.67 15.10
N ILE A 61 -10.42 -8.05 16.24
CA ILE A 61 -9.89 -8.73 17.42
C ILE A 61 -10.93 -8.64 18.54
N LYS A 62 -11.42 -9.79 19.03
CA LYS A 62 -12.35 -9.86 20.17
C LYS A 62 -11.87 -10.90 21.16
N ALA A 63 -11.84 -10.55 22.43
CA ALA A 63 -11.36 -11.42 23.52
C ALA A 63 -9.98 -12.06 23.22
N GLY A 64 -9.06 -11.27 22.67
CA GLY A 64 -7.70 -11.69 22.35
C GLY A 64 -7.56 -12.58 21.11
N ARG A 65 -8.60 -12.78 20.33
CA ARG A 65 -8.64 -13.68 19.17
C ARG A 65 -9.07 -12.92 17.91
N MET A 66 -8.50 -13.30 16.77
CA MET A 66 -8.95 -12.85 15.47
C MET A 66 -10.32 -13.45 15.15
N VAL A 67 -11.25 -12.63 14.71
CA VAL A 67 -12.62 -12.99 14.35
C VAL A 67 -13.05 -12.24 13.08
N THR A 68 -14.12 -12.69 12.44
CA THR A 68 -14.77 -11.93 11.37
C THR A 68 -15.27 -10.59 11.88
N GLY A 69 -15.26 -9.57 11.02
CA GLY A 69 -15.75 -8.23 11.32
C GLY A 69 -17.22 -8.06 10.99
N PHE A 70 -17.64 -8.60 9.84
CA PHE A 70 -18.96 -8.44 9.26
C PHE A 70 -19.66 -9.77 9.00
N ALA A 71 -20.98 -9.75 8.88
CA ALA A 71 -21.78 -10.96 8.65
C ALA A 71 -21.49 -11.62 7.29
N SER A 72 -21.11 -10.81 6.29
CA SER A 72 -20.81 -11.26 4.93
C SER A 72 -19.39 -11.84 4.75
N ASP A 73 -18.49 -11.70 5.73
CA ASP A 73 -17.06 -12.03 5.59
C ASP A 73 -16.81 -13.45 5.07
N ALA A 74 -17.49 -14.45 5.63
CA ALA A 74 -17.29 -15.85 5.21
C ALA A 74 -17.65 -16.07 3.73
N ALA A 75 -18.71 -15.43 3.23
CA ALA A 75 -19.10 -15.49 1.83
C ALA A 75 -18.11 -14.73 0.95
N ASN A 76 -17.63 -13.56 1.41
CA ASN A 76 -16.66 -12.75 0.71
C ASN A 76 -15.29 -13.42 0.61
N PHE A 77 -14.83 -14.10 1.67
CA PHE A 77 -13.60 -14.91 1.59
C PHE A 77 -13.74 -16.05 0.56
N ALA A 78 -14.87 -16.77 0.57
CA ALA A 78 -15.10 -17.83 -0.41
C ALA A 78 -15.15 -17.28 -1.86
N PHE A 79 -15.74 -16.09 -2.05
CA PHE A 79 -15.75 -15.42 -3.35
C PHE A 79 -14.31 -15.04 -3.79
N LEU A 80 -13.54 -14.35 -2.95
CA LEU A 80 -12.20 -13.87 -3.29
C LEU A 80 -11.22 -15.02 -3.53
N THR A 81 -11.22 -16.05 -2.67
CA THR A 81 -10.37 -17.23 -2.87
C THR A 81 -10.78 -18.01 -4.12
N GLY A 82 -12.06 -17.98 -4.49
CA GLY A 82 -12.58 -18.53 -5.74
C GLY A 82 -12.04 -17.87 -7.01
N LEU A 83 -11.58 -16.62 -6.92
CA LEU A 83 -10.98 -15.88 -8.05
C LEU A 83 -9.64 -16.49 -8.50
N ARG A 84 -8.98 -17.32 -7.68
CA ARG A 84 -7.79 -18.09 -8.09
C ARG A 84 -8.07 -19.05 -9.27
N LYS A 85 -9.33 -19.38 -9.53
CA LYS A 85 -9.70 -20.14 -10.75
C LYS A 85 -9.51 -19.33 -12.02
N GLN A 86 -9.57 -18.00 -11.93
CA GLN A 86 -9.34 -17.06 -13.04
C GLN A 86 -7.88 -16.63 -13.09
N ASN A 87 -7.28 -16.32 -11.93
CA ASN A 87 -5.86 -15.95 -11.79
C ASN A 87 -5.22 -16.82 -10.69
N PRO A 88 -4.54 -17.93 -11.05
CA PRO A 88 -3.88 -18.81 -10.07
C PRO A 88 -2.77 -18.16 -9.25
N GLU A 89 -2.18 -17.06 -9.73
CA GLU A 89 -1.13 -16.32 -9.03
C GLU A 89 -1.69 -15.28 -8.03
N LEU A 90 -3.01 -15.06 -8.03
CA LEU A 90 -3.64 -14.12 -7.11
C LEU A 90 -3.49 -14.59 -5.66
N THR A 91 -2.89 -13.75 -4.82
CA THR A 91 -2.84 -13.98 -3.38
C THR A 91 -3.98 -13.23 -2.68
N VAL A 92 -4.66 -13.91 -1.77
CA VAL A 92 -5.79 -13.35 -0.99
C VAL A 92 -5.41 -13.34 0.48
N LEU A 93 -5.12 -12.17 1.02
CA LEU A 93 -4.82 -11.93 2.42
C LEU A 93 -6.05 -11.32 3.12
N VAL A 94 -6.12 -11.51 4.42
CA VAL A 94 -7.03 -10.75 5.27
C VAL A 94 -6.24 -9.69 6.03
N SER A 95 -6.74 -8.45 6.02
CA SER A 95 -6.24 -7.38 6.87
C SER A 95 -7.00 -7.38 8.19
N VAL A 96 -6.30 -7.20 9.31
CA VAL A 96 -6.88 -7.12 10.65
C VAL A 96 -6.56 -5.76 11.26
N GLY A 97 -7.58 -5.09 11.81
CA GLY A 97 -7.44 -3.76 12.43
C GLY A 97 -8.06 -2.65 11.62
N GLY A 98 -7.22 -1.77 11.07
CA GLY A 98 -7.63 -0.53 10.43
C GLY A 98 -8.00 0.57 11.43
N TRP A 99 -8.35 1.75 10.92
CA TRP A 99 -8.61 2.96 11.71
C TRP A 99 -9.58 2.76 12.86
N LEU A 100 -10.65 1.98 12.67
CA LEU A 100 -11.70 1.80 13.69
C LEU A 100 -11.49 0.57 14.59
N TRP A 101 -10.68 -0.42 14.20
CA TRP A 101 -10.62 -1.70 14.89
C TRP A 101 -9.24 -2.08 15.45
N SER A 102 -8.33 -1.11 15.54
CA SER A 102 -7.00 -1.29 16.15
C SER A 102 -7.00 -1.32 17.68
N THR A 103 -8.15 -1.15 18.33
CA THR A 103 -8.31 -1.02 19.80
C THR A 103 -7.60 -2.13 20.61
N ASN A 104 -7.64 -3.36 20.13
CA ASN A 104 -7.19 -4.51 20.91
C ASN A 104 -5.73 -4.94 20.63
N PHE A 105 -5.02 -4.28 19.73
CA PHE A 105 -3.66 -4.67 19.37
C PHE A 105 -2.68 -4.52 20.53
N SER A 106 -2.75 -3.42 21.27
CA SER A 106 -1.85 -3.19 22.42
C SER A 106 -2.00 -4.27 23.49
N ASP A 107 -3.20 -4.85 23.67
CA ASP A 107 -3.46 -5.93 24.61
C ASP A 107 -2.99 -7.29 24.06
N VAL A 108 -3.31 -7.64 22.82
CA VAL A 108 -2.90 -8.94 22.26
C VAL A 108 -1.40 -9.04 22.02
N SER A 109 -0.71 -7.93 21.84
CA SER A 109 0.74 -7.90 21.67
C SER A 109 1.53 -7.89 22.99
N LEU A 110 0.87 -7.62 24.14
CA LEU A 110 1.51 -7.25 25.40
C LEU A 110 2.38 -8.36 26.00
N THR A 111 1.86 -9.58 26.08
CA THR A 111 2.55 -10.71 26.72
C THR A 111 2.76 -11.86 25.75
N ALA A 112 3.68 -12.78 26.09
CA ALA A 112 3.88 -13.98 25.29
C ALA A 112 2.61 -14.84 25.21
N ASP A 113 1.83 -14.91 26.30
CA ASP A 113 0.60 -15.70 26.34
C ASP A 113 -0.51 -15.04 25.49
N SER A 114 -0.69 -13.71 25.58
CA SER A 114 -1.68 -13.01 24.73
C SER A 114 -1.33 -13.11 23.26
N ARG A 115 -0.04 -12.95 22.87
CA ARG A 115 0.40 -13.15 21.50
C ARG A 115 0.17 -14.58 21.02
N LYS A 116 0.46 -15.59 21.86
CA LYS A 116 0.22 -17.00 21.51
C LYS A 116 -1.25 -17.28 21.24
N VAL A 117 -2.17 -16.75 22.05
CA VAL A 117 -3.62 -16.89 21.85
C VAL A 117 -4.04 -16.24 20.51
N PHE A 118 -3.57 -15.03 20.27
CA PHE A 118 -3.87 -14.30 19.03
C PHE A 118 -3.33 -15.06 17.80
N ILE A 119 -2.05 -15.42 17.80
CA ILE A 119 -1.39 -16.12 16.67
C ILE A 119 -2.07 -17.46 16.40
N HIS A 120 -2.44 -18.22 17.42
CA HIS A 120 -3.19 -19.48 17.23
C HIS A 120 -4.52 -19.21 16.52
N SER A 121 -5.25 -18.16 16.93
CA SER A 121 -6.52 -17.81 16.28
C SER A 121 -6.34 -17.32 14.85
N VAL A 122 -5.23 -16.65 14.54
CA VAL A 122 -4.85 -16.28 13.15
C VAL A 122 -4.69 -17.55 12.30
N MET A 123 -3.94 -18.55 12.79
CA MET A 123 -3.74 -19.79 12.04
C MET A 123 -5.04 -20.54 11.78
N GLU A 124 -5.92 -20.63 12.78
CA GLU A 124 -7.26 -21.22 12.63
C GLU A 124 -8.10 -20.45 11.60
N PHE A 125 -8.01 -19.11 11.60
CA PHE A 125 -8.74 -18.24 10.70
C PHE A 125 -8.27 -18.42 9.24
N LEU A 126 -6.94 -18.36 9.00
CA LEU A 126 -6.37 -18.54 7.66
C LEU A 126 -6.71 -19.90 7.08
N GLN A 127 -6.62 -20.96 7.88
CA GLN A 127 -6.96 -22.31 7.47
C GLN A 127 -8.47 -22.45 7.16
N ARG A 128 -9.34 -21.90 8.00
CA ARG A 128 -10.79 -21.97 7.84
C ARG A 128 -11.28 -21.37 6.54
N TYR A 129 -10.68 -20.24 6.15
CA TYR A 129 -11.12 -19.45 4.99
C TYR A 129 -10.20 -19.60 3.77
N ASP A 130 -9.25 -20.54 3.81
CA ASP A 130 -8.29 -20.82 2.72
C ASP A 130 -7.52 -19.58 2.24
N LEU A 131 -7.08 -18.73 3.18
CA LEU A 131 -6.39 -17.48 2.89
C LEU A 131 -4.87 -17.70 2.75
N ASP A 132 -4.21 -16.84 1.97
CA ASP A 132 -2.77 -16.93 1.69
C ASP A 132 -1.91 -16.19 2.72
N GLY A 133 -2.51 -15.48 3.67
CA GLY A 133 -1.75 -14.77 4.69
C GLY A 133 -2.53 -13.68 5.41
N LEU A 134 -1.79 -12.92 6.17
CA LEU A 134 -2.28 -11.85 7.04
C LEU A 134 -1.61 -10.53 6.69
N ASP A 135 -2.41 -9.49 6.66
CA ASP A 135 -1.98 -8.10 6.70
C ASP A 135 -2.31 -7.52 8.08
N ILE A 136 -1.34 -6.91 8.76
CA ILE A 136 -1.56 -6.24 10.03
C ILE A 136 -1.71 -4.74 9.78
N ASP A 137 -2.88 -4.23 10.07
CA ASP A 137 -3.19 -2.82 9.98
C ASP A 137 -3.44 -2.25 11.38
N TRP A 138 -2.34 -2.07 12.12
CA TRP A 138 -2.39 -1.49 13.47
C TRP A 138 -2.18 0.01 13.41
N GLU A 139 -3.23 0.80 13.68
CA GLU A 139 -3.21 2.25 13.62
C GLU A 139 -3.39 2.88 15.00
N TYR A 140 -2.30 3.09 15.79
CA TYR A 140 -0.92 2.77 15.45
C TYR A 140 -0.19 2.20 16.66
N PRO A 141 0.92 1.43 16.50
CA PRO A 141 1.73 1.00 17.63
C PRO A 141 2.26 2.19 18.43
N GLY A 142 1.98 2.23 19.74
CA GLY A 142 2.46 3.29 20.63
C GLY A 142 1.85 4.68 20.42
N MET A 143 0.80 4.80 19.63
CA MET A 143 0.12 6.06 19.30
C MET A 143 -1.40 5.87 19.37
N ALA A 144 -2.12 6.97 19.61
CA ALA A 144 -3.57 6.89 19.85
C ALA A 144 -4.40 6.51 18.61
N GLY A 145 -3.95 6.85 17.39
CA GLY A 145 -4.77 6.67 16.19
C GLY A 145 -6.16 7.28 16.35
N SER A 146 -7.22 6.49 16.10
CA SER A 146 -8.61 6.86 16.33
C SER A 146 -9.03 6.84 17.82
N GLY A 147 -8.15 7.25 18.72
CA GLY A 147 -8.41 7.23 20.16
C GLY A 147 -8.23 5.86 20.82
N HIS A 148 -7.49 4.96 20.19
CA HIS A 148 -7.24 3.61 20.71
C HIS A 148 -6.29 3.61 21.92
N PRO A 149 -6.45 2.67 22.86
CA PRO A 149 -5.47 2.45 23.93
C PRO A 149 -4.11 2.08 23.32
N PHE A 150 -3.06 2.68 23.83
CA PHE A 150 -1.69 2.41 23.41
C PHE A 150 -0.73 2.43 24.60
N ARG A 151 0.44 1.84 24.41
CA ARG A 151 1.53 1.78 25.40
C ARG A 151 2.87 2.06 24.75
N ALA A 152 3.78 2.69 25.47
CA ALA A 152 5.14 2.93 24.95
C ALA A 152 5.85 1.62 24.55
N VAL A 153 5.53 0.50 25.20
CA VAL A 153 6.09 -0.83 24.89
C VAL A 153 5.51 -1.45 23.60
N ASP A 154 4.49 -0.87 23.00
CA ASP A 154 3.91 -1.37 21.74
C ASP A 154 4.92 -1.38 20.62
N LYS A 155 5.87 -0.44 20.63
CA LYS A 155 7.02 -0.42 19.71
C LYS A 155 7.76 -1.76 19.65
N GLN A 156 8.12 -2.31 20.82
CA GLN A 156 8.83 -3.59 20.92
C GLN A 156 7.86 -4.77 20.73
N ASN A 157 6.65 -4.66 21.27
CA ASN A 157 5.64 -5.69 21.19
C ASN A 157 5.18 -5.94 19.75
N PHE A 158 5.07 -4.90 18.93
CA PHE A 158 4.78 -5.02 17.51
C PHE A 158 5.85 -5.84 16.78
N THR A 159 7.12 -5.51 17.01
CA THR A 159 8.25 -6.30 16.47
C THR A 159 8.18 -7.76 16.91
N GLN A 160 7.88 -8.01 18.19
CA GLN A 160 7.82 -9.35 18.73
C GLN A 160 6.63 -10.16 18.18
N LEU A 161 5.46 -9.51 18.03
CA LEU A 161 4.27 -10.11 17.42
C LEU A 161 4.57 -10.57 15.98
N LEU A 162 5.15 -9.68 15.16
CA LEU A 162 5.49 -10.01 13.78
C LEU A 162 6.55 -11.12 13.67
N LYS A 163 7.53 -11.11 14.56
CA LYS A 163 8.55 -12.19 14.63
C LYS A 163 7.91 -13.55 14.94
N GLU A 164 6.99 -13.60 15.91
CA GLU A 164 6.32 -14.83 16.30
C GLU A 164 5.33 -15.32 15.22
N LEU A 165 4.59 -14.40 14.58
CA LEU A 165 3.74 -14.71 13.43
C LEU A 165 4.56 -15.30 12.27
N ARG A 166 5.67 -14.65 11.90
CA ARG A 166 6.56 -15.15 10.80
C ARG A 166 7.07 -16.55 11.10
N LYS A 167 7.51 -16.79 12.33
CA LYS A 167 7.96 -18.13 12.76
C LYS A 167 6.86 -19.17 12.57
N GLN A 168 5.63 -18.86 13.02
CA GLN A 168 4.51 -19.78 12.91
C GLN A 168 4.12 -20.03 11.44
N PHE A 169 4.15 -18.98 10.60
CA PHE A 169 3.88 -19.10 9.17
C PHE A 169 4.93 -19.94 8.44
N ASP A 170 6.22 -19.80 8.79
CA ASP A 170 7.30 -20.60 8.21
C ASP A 170 7.19 -22.08 8.61
N GLU A 171 6.83 -22.34 9.88
CA GLU A 171 6.58 -23.71 10.37
C GLU A 171 5.41 -24.36 9.63
N GLU A 172 4.32 -23.63 9.40
CA GLU A 172 3.16 -24.15 8.67
C GLU A 172 3.47 -24.36 7.19
N SER A 173 4.14 -23.39 6.55
CA SER A 173 4.56 -23.50 5.15
C SER A 173 5.48 -24.70 4.91
N SER A 174 6.33 -25.01 5.90
CA SER A 174 7.24 -26.19 5.83
C SER A 174 6.48 -27.52 5.92
N LYS A 175 5.31 -27.54 6.57
CA LYS A 175 4.51 -28.76 6.71
C LYS A 175 3.66 -29.07 5.47
N ASN A 176 3.05 -28.04 4.88
CA ASN A 176 2.04 -28.20 3.82
C ASN A 176 2.51 -27.72 2.44
N GLY A 177 3.70 -27.15 2.33
CA GLY A 177 4.28 -26.66 1.06
C GLY A 177 3.66 -25.34 0.55
N ARG A 178 2.67 -24.76 1.26
CA ARG A 178 2.02 -23.51 0.89
C ARG A 178 2.61 -22.34 1.67
N ARG A 179 3.15 -21.36 0.96
CA ARG A 179 3.66 -20.12 1.57
C ARG A 179 2.52 -19.32 2.19
N LEU A 180 2.73 -18.82 3.41
CA LEU A 180 1.89 -17.81 4.03
C LEU A 180 2.60 -16.45 4.03
N TYR A 181 1.90 -15.43 3.57
CA TYR A 181 2.40 -14.06 3.49
C TYR A 181 2.04 -13.28 4.76
N LEU A 182 2.97 -12.46 5.22
CA LEU A 182 2.77 -11.54 6.32
C LEU A 182 3.13 -10.14 5.87
N THR A 183 2.16 -9.24 5.87
CA THR A 183 2.35 -7.84 5.47
C THR A 183 1.88 -6.89 6.56
N ILE A 184 2.23 -5.63 6.44
CA ILE A 184 1.73 -4.57 7.32
C ILE A 184 1.28 -3.37 6.49
N ALA A 185 0.19 -2.72 6.90
CA ALA A 185 -0.07 -1.32 6.56
C ALA A 185 0.72 -0.44 7.52
N ALA A 186 1.39 0.56 7.02
CA ALA A 186 2.29 1.41 7.78
C ALA A 186 1.95 2.89 7.57
N GLY A 187 1.78 3.63 8.67
CA GLY A 187 1.64 5.08 8.61
C GLY A 187 2.89 5.74 8.04
N SER A 188 2.72 6.79 7.26
CA SER A 188 3.78 7.43 6.47
C SER A 188 4.56 8.51 7.22
N SER A 189 4.27 8.75 8.50
CA SER A 189 4.85 9.83 9.30
C SER A 189 6.16 9.45 9.99
N ASP A 190 6.98 10.47 10.31
CA ASP A 190 8.15 10.31 11.18
C ASP A 190 7.78 9.81 12.57
N ASP A 191 6.60 10.18 13.08
CA ASP A 191 6.09 9.68 14.36
C ASP A 191 5.86 8.17 14.32
N TYR A 192 5.29 7.63 13.24
CA TYR A 192 5.17 6.18 13.07
C TYR A 192 6.55 5.50 13.12
N LEU A 193 7.55 6.05 12.44
CA LEU A 193 8.91 5.52 12.48
C LEU A 193 9.55 5.62 13.86
N ALA A 194 9.26 6.68 14.61
CA ALA A 194 9.71 6.84 15.99
C ALA A 194 9.11 5.79 16.94
N HIS A 195 7.88 5.32 16.65
CA HIS A 195 7.14 4.35 17.45
C HIS A 195 7.22 2.91 16.93
N THR A 196 8.05 2.64 15.92
CA THR A 196 8.26 1.29 15.37
C THR A 196 9.75 0.97 15.26
N GLU A 197 10.10 -0.31 15.14
CA GLU A 197 11.48 -0.77 14.94
C GLU A 197 11.66 -1.29 13.50
N MET A 198 11.45 -0.42 12.48
CA MET A 198 11.32 -0.85 11.08
C MET A 198 12.52 -1.65 10.57
N LYS A 199 13.74 -1.36 11.03
CA LYS A 199 14.95 -2.15 10.72
C LYS A 199 14.83 -3.63 11.16
N LYS A 200 14.05 -3.91 12.21
CA LYS A 200 13.76 -5.28 12.67
C LYS A 200 12.51 -5.82 12.00
N VAL A 201 11.42 -5.05 11.97
CA VAL A 201 10.12 -5.39 11.43
C VAL A 201 10.24 -5.93 9.99
N GLN A 202 10.96 -5.22 9.12
CA GLN A 202 11.13 -5.60 7.72
C GLN A 202 11.70 -7.02 7.51
N ARG A 203 12.34 -7.62 8.52
CA ARG A 203 12.88 -8.97 8.44
C ARG A 203 11.79 -10.05 8.55
N TYR A 204 10.65 -9.70 9.10
CA TYR A 204 9.56 -10.61 9.40
C TYR A 204 8.39 -10.50 8.43
N VAL A 205 8.31 -9.37 7.69
CA VAL A 205 7.22 -9.11 6.75
C VAL A 205 7.68 -9.25 5.30
N ASP A 206 6.75 -9.65 4.43
CA ASP A 206 6.99 -9.77 2.99
C ASP A 206 6.95 -8.39 2.33
N THR A 207 5.96 -7.55 2.67
CA THR A 207 5.85 -6.16 2.22
C THR A 207 5.42 -5.22 3.33
N VAL A 208 5.77 -3.95 3.17
CA VAL A 208 5.31 -2.80 3.93
C VAL A 208 4.43 -1.98 2.99
N ASN A 209 3.12 -2.01 3.22
CA ASN A 209 2.13 -1.24 2.48
C ASN A 209 2.11 0.16 3.07
N LEU A 210 2.86 1.09 2.46
CA LEU A 210 3.04 2.44 2.97
C LEU A 210 1.82 3.29 2.65
N MET A 211 1.06 3.71 3.65
CA MET A 211 -0.12 4.58 3.51
C MET A 211 0.31 6.01 3.20
N ALA A 212 0.80 6.25 1.96
CA ALA A 212 1.31 7.53 1.48
C ALA A 212 0.17 8.46 1.02
N TYR A 213 -0.83 8.61 1.88
CA TYR A 213 -2.01 9.44 1.70
C TYR A 213 -2.50 9.96 3.06
N ASP A 214 -3.55 10.80 3.06
CA ASP A 214 -4.08 11.47 4.25
C ASP A 214 -3.05 12.36 4.96
N TYR A 215 -2.10 12.92 4.19
CA TYR A 215 -1.12 13.87 4.73
C TYR A 215 -1.77 15.17 5.17
N VAL A 216 -2.88 15.55 4.55
CA VAL A 216 -3.68 16.74 4.86
C VAL A 216 -5.15 16.35 4.81
N GLU A 217 -5.88 16.60 5.90
CA GLU A 217 -7.27 16.19 6.04
C GLU A 217 -8.18 17.34 6.50
N PRO A 218 -9.42 17.40 5.98
CA PRO A 218 -10.42 18.39 6.44
C PRO A 218 -10.74 18.20 7.92
N GLY A 219 -10.65 19.29 8.69
CA GLY A 219 -10.96 19.29 10.12
C GLY A 219 -9.77 19.01 11.03
N SER A 220 -8.76 18.31 10.58
CA SER A 220 -7.47 18.14 11.26
C SER A 220 -6.52 19.28 10.91
N ASP A 221 -6.51 19.67 9.63
CA ASP A 221 -5.68 20.74 9.11
C ASP A 221 -6.51 22.02 8.89
N PRO A 222 -5.97 23.19 9.30
CA PRO A 222 -6.65 24.47 9.10
C PRO A 222 -6.62 24.97 7.66
N LEU A 223 -5.69 24.48 6.85
CA LEU A 223 -5.50 24.83 5.45
C LEU A 223 -5.75 23.61 4.55
N THR A 224 -6.28 23.88 3.37
CA THR A 224 -6.33 22.90 2.28
C THR A 224 -4.93 22.44 1.89
N GLY A 225 -4.82 21.35 1.15
CA GLY A 225 -3.55 20.85 0.65
C GLY A 225 -3.71 19.54 -0.08
N ASN A 226 -2.61 19.05 -0.60
CA ASN A 226 -2.56 17.75 -1.27
C ASN A 226 -2.56 16.62 -0.25
N HIS A 227 -3.59 15.78 -0.24
CA HIS A 227 -3.64 14.66 0.72
C HIS A 227 -2.72 13.49 0.33
N ALA A 228 -2.27 13.41 -0.92
CA ALA A 228 -1.38 12.36 -1.39
C ALA A 228 -0.31 12.88 -2.37
N PRO A 229 0.49 13.92 -2.03
CA PRO A 229 1.49 14.49 -2.92
C PRO A 229 2.61 13.49 -3.21
N LEU A 230 3.06 13.38 -4.46
CA LEU A 230 4.22 12.54 -4.81
C LEU A 230 5.52 13.19 -4.31
N PHE A 231 5.69 14.47 -4.55
CA PHE A 231 6.87 15.24 -4.11
C PHE A 231 6.46 16.39 -3.19
N ILE A 232 7.43 16.92 -2.46
CA ILE A 232 7.22 18.10 -1.61
C ILE A 232 6.97 19.32 -2.51
N ASP A 233 5.88 20.02 -2.25
CA ASP A 233 5.70 21.38 -2.74
C ASP A 233 6.47 22.34 -1.80
N PRO A 234 7.46 23.10 -2.29
CA PRO A 234 8.21 24.04 -1.46
C PRO A 234 7.37 25.16 -0.83
N ALA A 235 6.18 25.41 -1.36
CA ALA A 235 5.24 26.38 -0.77
C ALA A 235 4.47 25.79 0.43
N ASP A 236 4.39 24.46 0.54
CA ASP A 236 3.76 23.79 1.67
C ASP A 236 4.75 23.57 2.83
N ALA A 237 4.63 24.37 3.89
CA ALA A 237 5.51 24.31 5.05
C ALA A 237 5.48 22.95 5.80
N ARG A 238 4.45 22.11 5.55
CA ARG A 238 4.33 20.77 6.17
C ARG A 238 5.37 19.79 5.65
N ASN A 239 5.86 19.98 4.42
CA ASN A 239 6.87 19.15 3.76
C ASN A 239 6.50 17.66 3.67
N TYR A 240 5.22 17.34 3.54
CA TYR A 240 4.74 15.97 3.38
C TYR A 240 4.79 15.54 1.92
N SER A 241 5.23 14.30 1.68
CA SER A 241 5.10 13.66 0.37
C SER A 241 5.38 12.16 0.42
N ALA A 242 4.91 11.43 -0.56
CA ALA A 242 5.21 10.01 -0.75
C ALA A 242 6.72 9.76 -0.88
N ASP A 243 7.43 10.58 -1.66
CA ASP A 243 8.91 10.49 -1.82
C ASP A 243 9.64 10.69 -0.48
N ALA A 244 9.23 11.67 0.31
CA ALA A 244 9.85 11.91 1.62
C ALA A 244 9.65 10.72 2.57
N SER A 245 8.43 10.15 2.59
CA SER A 245 8.11 8.98 3.41
C SER A 245 8.84 7.72 2.95
N VAL A 246 8.88 7.42 1.64
CA VAL A 246 9.67 6.31 1.09
C VAL A 246 11.13 6.41 1.52
N LYS A 247 11.75 7.57 1.33
CA LYS A 247 13.14 7.82 1.74
C LYS A 247 13.35 7.68 3.25
N ALA A 248 12.36 8.08 4.07
CA ALA A 248 12.42 7.90 5.52
C ALA A 248 12.39 6.41 5.90
N PHE A 249 11.54 5.61 5.27
CA PHE A 249 11.47 4.16 5.48
C PHE A 249 12.75 3.44 5.03
N GLU A 250 13.33 3.83 3.90
CA GLU A 250 14.62 3.31 3.46
C GLU A 250 15.75 3.63 4.46
N ARG A 251 15.81 4.88 4.94
CA ARG A 251 16.74 5.26 6.03
C ARG A 251 16.51 4.48 7.31
N ALA A 252 15.25 4.13 7.60
CA ALA A 252 14.89 3.27 8.73
C ALA A 252 15.25 1.78 8.50
N GLY A 253 15.78 1.43 7.33
CA GLY A 253 16.31 0.11 7.00
C GLY A 253 15.32 -0.83 6.31
N VAL A 254 14.25 -0.33 5.73
CA VAL A 254 13.31 -1.09 4.88
C VAL A 254 13.87 -1.10 3.45
N PRO A 255 14.11 -2.26 2.84
CA PRO A 255 14.53 -2.34 1.44
C PRO A 255 13.44 -1.80 0.50
N ALA A 256 13.81 -1.02 -0.52
CA ALA A 256 12.88 -0.45 -1.51
C ALA A 256 11.92 -1.51 -2.08
N GLY A 257 12.42 -2.68 -2.47
CA GLY A 257 11.62 -3.77 -3.03
C GLY A 257 10.59 -4.39 -2.06
N LYS A 258 10.58 -3.99 -0.78
CA LYS A 258 9.54 -4.37 0.18
C LYS A 258 8.47 -3.28 0.40
N ILE A 259 8.68 -2.08 -0.10
CA ILE A 259 7.73 -0.96 0.05
C ILE A 259 6.72 -1.02 -1.10
N LEU A 260 5.45 -1.14 -0.79
CA LEU A 260 4.37 -0.85 -1.73
C LEU A 260 3.90 0.58 -1.51
N LEU A 261 3.94 1.38 -2.57
CA LEU A 261 3.48 2.76 -2.51
C LEU A 261 1.94 2.79 -2.42
N GLY A 262 1.41 3.35 -1.35
CA GLY A 262 -0.01 3.53 -1.16
C GLY A 262 -0.56 4.68 -2.00
N VAL A 263 -1.69 4.45 -2.65
CA VAL A 263 -2.43 5.46 -3.39
C VAL A 263 -3.92 5.39 -3.03
N PRO A 264 -4.59 6.54 -2.85
CA PRO A 264 -6.01 6.57 -2.50
C PRO A 264 -6.89 6.55 -3.75
N PHE A 265 -7.98 5.76 -3.72
CA PHE A 265 -9.03 5.81 -4.73
C PHE A 265 -10.20 6.69 -4.25
N TYR A 266 -9.86 7.74 -3.51
CA TYR A 266 -10.76 8.73 -2.95
C TYR A 266 -10.07 10.09 -2.88
N GLY A 267 -10.84 11.12 -2.52
CA GLY A 267 -10.32 12.45 -2.26
C GLY A 267 -10.93 13.08 -1.02
N HIS A 268 -10.31 14.16 -0.58
CA HIS A 268 -10.80 15.01 0.51
C HIS A 268 -11.39 16.30 -0.01
N VAL A 269 -12.48 16.75 0.63
CA VAL A 269 -13.27 17.90 0.22
C VAL A 269 -13.34 18.93 1.34
N TRP A 270 -12.91 20.15 1.03
CA TRP A 270 -13.04 21.33 1.92
C TRP A 270 -14.05 22.32 1.36
N GLY A 271 -14.86 22.87 2.22
CA GLY A 271 -15.74 24.00 1.90
C GLY A 271 -15.26 25.30 2.53
N GLN A 272 -15.91 26.40 2.15
CA GLN A 272 -15.60 27.77 2.61
C GLN A 272 -14.16 28.19 2.30
N VAL A 273 -13.62 27.72 1.17
CA VAL A 273 -12.26 27.99 0.74
C VAL A 273 -12.23 29.26 -0.12
N PRO A 274 -11.43 30.29 0.22
CA PRO A 274 -11.31 31.50 -0.60
C PRO A 274 -10.82 31.21 -2.02
N ASP A 275 -11.25 32.00 -3.00
CA ASP A 275 -10.73 31.94 -4.38
C ASP A 275 -9.41 32.74 -4.48
N ILE A 276 -8.39 32.20 -3.85
CA ILE A 276 -6.99 32.64 -3.91
C ILE A 276 -6.17 31.43 -4.31
N ASP A 277 -5.35 31.56 -5.33
CA ASP A 277 -4.56 30.44 -5.92
C ASP A 277 -5.39 29.16 -6.12
N HIS A 278 -6.67 29.35 -6.50
CA HIS A 278 -7.63 28.27 -6.70
C HIS A 278 -7.82 27.37 -5.47
N GLY A 279 -7.70 27.98 -4.31
CA GLY A 279 -7.98 27.36 -3.01
C GLY A 279 -6.91 26.43 -2.48
N LEU A 280 -5.74 26.32 -3.10
CA LEU A 280 -4.62 25.50 -2.59
C LEU A 280 -3.92 26.26 -1.45
N MET A 281 -3.67 25.56 -0.32
CA MET A 281 -3.07 26.13 0.91
C MET A 281 -3.86 27.28 1.54
N GLU A 282 -5.14 27.33 1.28
CA GLU A 282 -6.05 28.32 1.80
C GLU A 282 -6.85 27.79 3.01
N PRO A 283 -7.34 28.66 3.91
CA PRO A 283 -8.22 28.22 4.99
C PRO A 283 -9.44 27.49 4.45
N GLY A 284 -9.75 26.34 5.05
CA GLY A 284 -10.91 25.54 4.65
C GLY A 284 -11.54 24.82 5.83
N LYS A 285 -12.76 24.33 5.64
CA LYS A 285 -13.50 23.58 6.66
C LYS A 285 -13.95 22.23 6.13
N ALA A 286 -13.99 21.24 7.01
CA ALA A 286 -14.65 19.98 6.72
C ALA A 286 -16.13 20.23 6.38
N VAL A 287 -16.62 19.51 5.38
CA VAL A 287 -18.03 19.54 4.96
C VAL A 287 -18.64 18.14 5.07
N PRO A 288 -19.98 18.00 5.13
CA PRO A 288 -20.60 16.70 4.95
C PRO A 288 -20.13 16.07 3.63
N GLY A 289 -19.66 14.80 3.67
CA GLY A 289 -19.05 14.16 2.50
C GLY A 289 -17.61 14.62 2.21
N ALA A 290 -16.86 15.08 3.24
CA ALA A 290 -15.45 15.46 3.13
C ALA A 290 -14.55 14.34 2.59
N TYR A 291 -14.94 13.07 2.71
CA TYR A 291 -14.38 11.93 2.02
C TYR A 291 -15.25 11.61 0.81
N SER A 292 -14.67 11.55 -0.38
CA SER A 292 -15.41 11.25 -1.61
C SER A 292 -14.64 10.23 -2.46
N THR A 293 -15.29 9.15 -2.85
CA THR A 293 -14.67 8.15 -3.73
C THR A 293 -14.29 8.76 -5.08
N TYR A 294 -13.28 8.20 -5.75
CA TYR A 294 -12.84 8.71 -7.05
C TYR A 294 -13.98 8.75 -8.07
N HIS A 295 -14.78 7.67 -8.18
CA HIS A 295 -15.91 7.67 -9.11
C HIS A 295 -16.94 8.76 -8.78
N ALA A 296 -17.23 9.02 -7.49
CA ALA A 296 -18.13 10.09 -7.11
C ALA A 296 -17.58 11.50 -7.48
N ILE A 297 -16.26 11.70 -7.36
CA ILE A 297 -15.61 12.94 -7.81
C ILE A 297 -15.77 13.11 -9.34
N VAL A 298 -15.53 12.04 -10.11
CA VAL A 298 -15.68 12.05 -11.57
C VAL A 298 -17.14 12.32 -11.97
N ASP A 299 -18.08 11.63 -11.34
CA ASP A 299 -19.51 11.70 -11.72
C ASP A 299 -20.19 12.99 -11.29
N THR A 300 -19.78 13.60 -10.18
CA THR A 300 -20.52 14.72 -9.57
C THR A 300 -19.79 16.05 -9.49
N MET A 301 -18.46 16.04 -9.72
CA MET A 301 -17.65 17.26 -9.57
C MET A 301 -16.91 17.60 -10.88
N LEU A 302 -16.17 16.66 -11.46
CA LEU A 302 -15.37 16.93 -12.66
C LEU A 302 -16.26 17.42 -13.81
N ASN A 303 -15.91 18.57 -14.38
CA ASN A 303 -16.70 19.27 -15.43
C ASN A 303 -18.12 19.74 -15.00
N GLN A 304 -18.41 19.78 -13.70
CA GLN A 304 -19.67 20.26 -13.15
C GLN A 304 -19.46 21.55 -12.31
N GLY A 305 -18.82 22.53 -12.91
CA GLY A 305 -18.45 23.78 -12.26
C GLY A 305 -17.16 23.72 -11.44
N TYR A 306 -16.56 22.53 -11.34
CA TYR A 306 -15.23 22.37 -10.78
C TYR A 306 -14.19 22.38 -11.91
N VAL A 307 -13.11 23.16 -11.70
CA VAL A 307 -11.99 23.24 -12.62
C VAL A 307 -10.85 22.39 -12.06
N ARG A 308 -10.26 21.54 -12.92
CA ARG A 308 -9.07 20.76 -12.60
C ARG A 308 -7.83 21.63 -12.72
N TYR A 309 -7.03 21.62 -11.70
CA TYR A 309 -5.69 22.19 -11.66
C TYR A 309 -4.64 21.09 -11.43
N TRP A 310 -3.40 21.40 -11.69
CA TRP A 310 -2.27 20.51 -11.48
C TRP A 310 -1.21 21.22 -10.64
N ASP A 311 -0.91 20.66 -9.48
CA ASP A 311 0.23 21.07 -8.70
C ASP A 311 1.50 20.45 -9.29
N GLN A 312 2.26 21.26 -10.01
CA GLN A 312 3.46 20.83 -10.73
C GLN A 312 4.56 20.36 -9.76
N ALA A 313 4.68 20.97 -8.59
CA ALA A 313 5.69 20.62 -7.59
C ALA A 313 5.36 19.31 -6.93
N ALA A 314 4.12 19.12 -6.51
CA ALA A 314 3.64 17.90 -5.86
C ALA A 314 3.32 16.77 -6.83
N SER A 315 3.17 17.06 -8.14
CA SER A 315 2.79 16.12 -9.22
C SER A 315 1.44 15.43 -8.94
N VAL A 316 0.44 16.20 -8.54
CA VAL A 316 -0.92 15.73 -8.25
C VAL A 316 -1.98 16.74 -8.70
N PRO A 317 -3.21 16.27 -9.03
CA PRO A 317 -4.33 17.13 -9.36
C PRO A 317 -5.07 17.62 -8.12
N TYR A 318 -5.78 18.73 -8.29
CA TYR A 318 -6.83 19.16 -7.40
C TYR A 318 -7.97 19.82 -8.18
N LEU A 319 -9.16 19.88 -7.58
CA LEU A 319 -10.30 20.61 -8.14
C LEU A 319 -10.61 21.82 -7.29
N TYR A 320 -11.04 22.89 -7.95
CA TYR A 320 -11.62 24.03 -7.26
C TYR A 320 -12.93 24.47 -7.96
N ASN A 321 -13.94 24.78 -7.13
CA ASN A 321 -15.20 25.38 -7.59
C ASN A 321 -15.31 26.79 -7.03
N PRO A 322 -15.15 27.86 -7.84
CA PRO A 322 -15.14 29.24 -7.37
C PRO A 322 -16.52 29.73 -6.92
N GLU A 323 -17.62 29.17 -7.47
CA GLU A 323 -18.98 29.56 -7.08
C GLU A 323 -19.38 28.94 -5.72
N LYS A 324 -18.94 27.70 -5.47
CA LYS A 324 -19.26 26.96 -4.25
C LYS A 324 -18.21 27.15 -3.14
N HIS A 325 -17.06 27.72 -3.47
CA HIS A 325 -15.90 27.82 -2.58
C HIS A 325 -15.48 26.44 -2.02
N ILE A 326 -15.37 25.45 -2.92
CA ILE A 326 -15.01 24.07 -2.59
C ILE A 326 -13.70 23.69 -3.25
N PHE A 327 -12.78 23.17 -2.45
CA PHE A 327 -11.51 22.57 -2.87
C PHE A 327 -11.58 21.05 -2.69
N VAL A 328 -10.98 20.31 -3.64
CA VAL A 328 -10.89 18.83 -3.59
C VAL A 328 -9.48 18.40 -3.92
N SER A 329 -8.83 17.68 -3.02
CA SER A 329 -7.60 16.96 -3.27
C SER A 329 -7.91 15.51 -3.60
N TYR A 330 -7.37 14.97 -4.70
CA TYR A 330 -7.69 13.62 -5.17
C TYR A 330 -6.57 13.07 -6.07
N GLU A 331 -6.70 11.83 -6.53
CA GLU A 331 -5.86 11.23 -7.56
C GLU A 331 -6.60 11.13 -8.88
N ASP A 332 -5.85 11.14 -9.99
CA ASP A 332 -6.37 10.86 -11.32
C ASP A 332 -5.38 9.99 -12.15
N PRO A 333 -5.71 9.59 -13.37
CA PRO A 333 -4.81 8.80 -14.21
C PRO A 333 -3.42 9.43 -14.43
N GLU A 334 -3.32 10.77 -14.47
CA GLU A 334 -2.04 11.46 -14.68
C GLU A 334 -1.13 11.32 -13.44
N SER A 335 -1.66 11.56 -12.25
CA SER A 335 -0.91 11.43 -11.01
C SER A 335 -0.53 9.97 -10.72
N LEU A 336 -1.44 9.02 -10.97
CA LEU A 336 -1.13 7.61 -10.81
C LEU A 336 -0.05 7.12 -11.79
N ALA A 337 -0.08 7.58 -13.05
CA ALA A 337 1.00 7.29 -13.99
C ALA A 337 2.35 7.86 -13.51
N ALA A 338 2.36 9.05 -12.90
CA ALA A 338 3.57 9.62 -12.30
C ALA A 338 4.06 8.78 -11.10
N LYS A 339 3.15 8.36 -10.22
CA LYS A 339 3.47 7.49 -9.07
C LYS A 339 3.96 6.10 -9.49
N CYS A 340 3.37 5.50 -10.52
CA CYS A 340 3.85 4.22 -11.06
C CYS A 340 5.25 4.35 -11.68
N ARG A 341 5.53 5.42 -12.42
CA ARG A 341 6.90 5.70 -12.90
C ARG A 341 7.90 5.87 -11.75
N TYR A 342 7.49 6.53 -10.66
CA TYR A 342 8.28 6.64 -9.44
C TYR A 342 8.56 5.26 -8.83
N VAL A 343 7.55 4.40 -8.68
CA VAL A 343 7.69 3.02 -8.18
C VAL A 343 8.76 2.25 -8.97
N LEU A 344 8.70 2.31 -10.31
CA LEU A 344 9.66 1.64 -11.17
C LEU A 344 11.07 2.24 -11.06
N THR A 345 11.18 3.56 -11.04
CA THR A 345 12.46 4.28 -10.96
C THR A 345 13.16 4.05 -9.63
N GLN A 346 12.42 4.03 -8.53
CA GLN A 346 12.94 3.77 -7.19
C GLN A 346 13.04 2.27 -6.86
N LYS A 347 12.65 1.39 -7.79
CA LYS A 347 12.65 -0.07 -7.61
C LYS A 347 11.86 -0.50 -6.37
N LEU A 348 10.72 0.13 -6.14
CA LEU A 348 9.81 -0.26 -5.07
C LEU A 348 9.15 -1.61 -5.39
N GLY A 349 8.59 -2.26 -4.38
CA GLY A 349 7.93 -3.56 -4.52
C GLY A 349 6.62 -3.53 -5.32
N GLY A 350 6.03 -2.34 -5.50
CA GLY A 350 4.79 -2.17 -6.25
C GLY A 350 3.91 -1.05 -5.71
N VAL A 351 2.62 -1.19 -5.96
CA VAL A 351 1.57 -0.24 -5.54
C VAL A 351 0.54 -0.97 -4.69
N MET A 352 0.04 -0.33 -3.64
CA MET A 352 -1.20 -0.73 -2.98
C MET A 352 -2.20 0.41 -3.04
N PHE A 353 -3.49 0.12 -3.02
CA PHE A 353 -4.51 1.17 -3.06
C PHE A 353 -5.65 0.93 -2.06
N TRP A 354 -6.12 2.01 -1.46
CA TRP A 354 -7.31 2.09 -0.64
C TRP A 354 -8.39 2.85 -1.39
N GLU A 355 -9.52 2.33 -1.80
CA GLU A 355 -9.89 0.91 -1.80
C GLU A 355 -10.64 0.60 -3.11
N TYR A 356 -10.84 -0.66 -3.43
CA TYR A 356 -11.26 -1.14 -4.74
C TYR A 356 -12.58 -0.52 -5.22
N SER A 357 -13.57 -0.36 -4.34
CA SER A 357 -14.89 0.19 -4.73
C SER A 357 -14.84 1.68 -5.07
N GLY A 358 -13.75 2.37 -4.73
CA GLY A 358 -13.56 3.79 -5.05
C GLY A 358 -13.42 4.10 -6.54
N ASP A 359 -13.08 3.12 -7.37
CA ASP A 359 -12.86 3.26 -8.82
C ASP A 359 -13.75 2.29 -9.62
N SER A 360 -15.05 2.50 -9.62
CA SER A 360 -16.02 1.60 -10.24
C SER A 360 -15.88 1.44 -11.76
N ALA A 361 -15.22 2.39 -12.43
CA ALA A 361 -14.92 2.34 -13.86
C ALA A 361 -13.52 1.74 -14.16
N GLU A 362 -12.78 1.37 -13.12
CA GLU A 362 -11.40 0.85 -13.19
C GLU A 362 -10.42 1.74 -13.99
N ALA A 363 -10.64 3.05 -13.98
CA ALA A 363 -9.79 4.02 -14.67
C ALA A 363 -8.41 4.16 -13.99
N LEU A 364 -8.41 4.23 -12.65
CA LEU A 364 -7.19 4.30 -11.86
C LEU A 364 -6.45 2.97 -11.87
N LEU A 365 -7.16 1.85 -11.65
CA LEU A 365 -6.58 0.52 -11.69
C LEU A 365 -6.00 0.19 -13.07
N GLY A 366 -6.71 0.54 -14.15
CA GLY A 366 -6.21 0.39 -15.52
C GLY A 366 -4.93 1.19 -15.77
N THR A 367 -4.85 2.41 -15.22
CA THR A 367 -3.64 3.25 -15.30
C THR A 367 -2.47 2.63 -14.56
N ILE A 368 -2.68 2.10 -13.36
CA ILE A 368 -1.63 1.40 -12.59
C ILE A 368 -1.07 0.25 -13.42
N GLN A 369 -1.92 -0.60 -13.97
CA GLN A 369 -1.47 -1.74 -14.78
C GLN A 369 -0.69 -1.34 -16.01
N GLN A 370 -1.24 -0.42 -16.81
CA GLN A 370 -0.57 0.05 -18.02
C GLN A 370 0.79 0.66 -17.73
N SER A 371 0.88 1.46 -16.66
CA SER A 371 2.12 2.15 -16.29
C SER A 371 3.19 1.22 -15.74
N LEU A 372 2.81 0.19 -14.99
CA LEU A 372 3.75 -0.79 -14.44
C LEU A 372 4.20 -1.82 -15.50
N SER A 373 3.36 -2.13 -16.49
CA SER A 373 3.67 -3.08 -17.57
C SER A 373 4.52 -2.47 -18.70
N ALA A 374 4.51 -1.15 -18.87
CA ALA A 374 5.16 -0.47 -20.01
C ALA A 374 6.69 -0.65 -20.08
N THR A 375 7.34 -1.06 -18.99
CA THR A 375 8.79 -1.33 -18.95
C THR A 375 9.18 -2.74 -19.37
N SER A 376 8.25 -3.68 -19.43
CA SER A 376 8.53 -5.06 -19.87
C SER A 376 8.78 -5.15 -21.39
N GLY A 377 8.44 -4.10 -22.15
CA GLY A 377 8.52 -4.06 -23.63
C GLY A 377 9.67 -3.25 -24.23
N GLN A 378 10.48 -2.52 -23.45
CA GLN A 378 11.56 -1.68 -24.00
C GLN A 378 12.94 -2.36 -23.99
N GLY A 379 13.01 -3.61 -24.36
CA GLY A 379 14.23 -4.44 -24.41
C GLY A 379 14.69 -4.85 -25.83
N GLN A 380 14.26 -4.18 -26.90
CA GLN A 380 14.88 -4.38 -28.23
C GLN A 380 15.01 -3.04 -28.98
N PRO A 381 16.24 -2.53 -29.21
CA PRO A 381 16.44 -1.53 -30.25
C PRO A 381 16.20 -2.22 -31.60
N ALA A 382 15.30 -1.64 -32.41
CA ALA A 382 15.15 -2.02 -33.81
C ALA A 382 16.51 -1.88 -34.52
N GLN A 383 16.95 -2.95 -35.16
CA GLN A 383 18.09 -2.98 -36.07
C GLN A 383 17.75 -2.27 -37.39
#